data_ed966c46eac5472396af361a35f27b26
#
_entry.id   ed966c46eac5472396af361a35f27b26
#
_cell.length_a   1.000
_cell.length_b   1.000
_cell.length_c   1.000
_cell.angle_alpha   90.00
_cell.angle_beta   90.00
_cell.angle_gamma   90.00
#
_symmetry.space_group_name_H-M   'P 1'
#
loop_
_entity.id
_entity.type
_entity.pdbx_description
1 polymer ?
#
loop_
_entity_poly.entity_id
_entity_poly.type
_entity_poly.pdbx_seq_one_letter_code
_entity_poly.pdbx_strand_id
1 'polypeptide(L)'
;MLFRSGIEPSFAHHYFRNVIREGKKSKEKVDVFSFEMLAYRELVNSKARPDATNDAENLPEYFIAADDVSPKQHVDIQAAAQKWVDSSISKTANVPTNFPYDKFKDIYLYAHEQGLKGCTTFRFNPEAFQGVLVKEADLKNTVYKFTLEDGTVVEAHGDEEVEYDGEMHTAANLFDSLKEGYFGRY
;
A
#
# COMPACT_ATOMS: atom_id res chain seq x y z
N MET A 1 20.16 -19.25 16.88
CA MET A 1 19.38 -18.02 16.84
C MET A 1 19.75 -17.31 15.54
N LEU A 2 18.85 -17.26 14.58
CA LEU A 2 19.11 -16.58 13.31
C LEU A 2 18.80 -15.08 13.49
N PHE A 3 19.83 -14.27 13.58
CA PHE A 3 19.68 -12.83 13.55
C PHE A 3 19.32 -12.39 12.12
N ARG A 4 18.17 -11.76 11.97
CA ARG A 4 17.76 -11.12 10.71
C ARG A 4 17.98 -9.62 10.84
N SER A 5 18.73 -9.04 9.92
CA SER A 5 18.76 -7.60 9.71
C SER A 5 17.64 -7.23 8.77
N GLY A 6 16.97 -6.11 9.01
CA GLY A 6 15.88 -5.61 8.18
C GLY A 6 16.12 -4.16 7.78
N ILE A 7 15.72 -3.82 6.55
CA ILE A 7 15.65 -2.45 6.06
C ILE A 7 14.23 -2.26 5.56
N GLU A 8 13.46 -1.41 6.23
CA GLU A 8 12.08 -1.12 5.88
C GLU A 8 11.98 0.32 5.34
N PRO A 9 11.53 0.51 4.11
CA PRO A 9 11.26 1.85 3.58
C PRO A 9 9.97 2.41 4.21
N SER A 10 9.84 3.73 4.26
CA SER A 10 8.57 4.39 4.51
C SER A 10 7.59 4.01 3.40
N PHE A 11 6.47 3.37 3.75
CA PHE A 11 5.47 2.92 2.78
C PHE A 11 4.86 4.08 2.01
N ALA A 12 4.30 5.04 2.74
CA ALA A 12 3.72 6.27 2.22
C ALA A 12 3.67 7.32 3.32
N HIS A 13 3.64 8.59 2.95
CA HIS A 13 3.50 9.68 3.93
C HIS A 13 2.05 9.90 4.36
N HIS A 14 1.10 9.52 3.52
CA HIS A 14 -0.33 9.48 3.82
C HIS A 14 -0.93 8.22 3.20
N TYR A 15 -1.71 7.49 3.96
CA TYR A 15 -2.46 6.32 3.49
C TYR A 15 -3.69 6.08 4.38
N PHE A 16 -4.60 5.26 3.88
CA PHE A 16 -5.76 4.83 4.66
C PHE A 16 -5.52 3.45 5.25
N ARG A 17 -5.99 3.29 6.47
CA ARG A 17 -6.00 2.01 7.15
C ARG A 17 -7.44 1.62 7.47
N ASN A 18 -7.84 0.42 7.05
CA ASN A 18 -9.12 -0.14 7.43
C ASN A 18 -9.03 -0.73 8.85
N VAL A 19 -9.85 -0.22 9.75
CA VAL A 19 -9.91 -0.70 11.15
C VAL A 19 -11.34 -1.08 11.48
N ILE A 20 -11.52 -2.15 12.25
CA ILE A 20 -12.80 -2.51 12.84
C ILE A 20 -12.78 -1.95 14.26
N ARG A 21 -13.71 -1.02 14.56
CA ARG A 21 -13.88 -0.52 15.93
C ARG A 21 -14.72 -1.49 16.74
N GLU A 22 -14.45 -1.56 18.05
CA GLU A 22 -15.21 -2.37 18.97
C GLU A 22 -16.70 -2.05 18.88
N GLY A 23 -17.53 -3.07 18.69
CA GLY A 23 -18.98 -2.94 18.53
C GLY A 23 -19.49 -2.63 17.12
N LYS A 24 -18.62 -2.47 16.11
CA LYS A 24 -19.00 -2.30 14.71
C LYS A 24 -18.73 -3.58 13.90
N LYS A 25 -19.61 -3.84 12.92
CA LYS A 25 -19.49 -4.99 11.99
C LYS A 25 -18.65 -4.65 10.75
N SER A 26 -18.58 -3.37 10.38
CA SER A 26 -17.88 -2.90 9.18
C SER A 26 -16.51 -2.30 9.51
N LYS A 27 -15.60 -2.37 8.55
CA LYS A 27 -14.32 -1.67 8.60
C LYS A 27 -14.54 -0.17 8.43
N GLU A 28 -13.87 0.62 9.24
CA GLU A 28 -13.83 2.07 9.12
C GLU A 28 -12.48 2.49 8.52
N LYS A 29 -12.53 3.39 7.54
CA LYS A 29 -11.35 3.97 6.91
C LYS A 29 -10.78 5.06 7.80
N VAL A 30 -9.53 4.93 8.22
CA VAL A 30 -8.83 5.89 9.08
C VAL A 30 -7.60 6.41 8.34
N ASP A 31 -7.45 7.74 8.33
CA ASP A 31 -6.24 8.40 7.81
C ASP A 31 -5.03 8.11 8.70
N VAL A 32 -3.92 7.75 8.07
CA VAL A 32 -2.64 7.58 8.74
C VAL A 32 -1.59 8.45 8.04
N PHE A 33 -0.93 9.27 8.82
CA PHE A 33 0.14 10.14 8.35
C PHE A 33 1.47 9.69 8.93
N SER A 34 2.54 9.80 8.14
CA SER A 34 3.89 9.62 8.68
C SER A 34 4.22 10.73 9.69
N PHE A 35 5.11 10.42 10.63
CA PHE A 35 5.51 11.39 11.65
C PHE A 35 6.15 12.64 11.01
N GLU A 36 6.96 12.45 9.99
CA GLU A 36 7.62 13.51 9.24
C GLU A 36 6.61 14.44 8.58
N MET A 37 5.55 13.87 7.99
CA MET A 37 4.48 14.65 7.38
C MET A 37 3.67 15.41 8.43
N LEU A 38 3.37 14.79 9.58
CA LEU A 38 2.69 15.48 10.68
C LEU A 38 3.51 16.66 11.18
N ALA A 39 4.81 16.47 11.38
CA ALA A 39 5.72 17.54 11.79
C ALA A 39 5.78 18.66 10.74
N TYR A 40 5.86 18.32 9.45
CA TYR A 40 5.84 19.30 8.37
C TYR A 40 4.52 20.09 8.32
N ARG A 41 3.39 19.43 8.51
CA ARG A 41 2.07 20.09 8.57
C ARG A 41 1.93 21.01 9.76
N GLU A 42 2.49 20.64 10.89
CA GLU A 42 2.44 21.46 12.12
C GLU A 42 3.34 22.69 12.01
N LEU A 43 4.54 22.54 11.47
CA LEU A 43 5.59 23.56 11.51
C LEU A 43 5.68 24.42 10.26
N VAL A 44 5.24 23.93 9.09
CA VAL A 44 5.50 24.58 7.80
C VAL A 44 4.24 24.81 6.99
N ASN A 45 3.45 23.77 6.71
CA ASN A 45 2.28 23.87 5.83
C ASN A 45 1.16 22.92 6.27
N SER A 46 0.19 23.46 6.99
CA SER A 46 -0.93 22.66 7.57
C SER A 46 -1.82 21.97 6.52
N LYS A 47 -1.77 22.40 5.26
CA LYS A 47 -2.55 21.84 4.16
C LYS A 47 -1.76 20.81 3.34
N ALA A 48 -0.48 20.63 3.64
CA ALA A 48 0.38 19.76 2.84
C ALA A 48 -0.15 18.31 2.81
N ARG A 49 -0.12 17.72 1.63
CA ARG A 49 -0.45 16.30 1.37
C ARG A 49 0.24 15.81 0.11
N PRO A 50 0.51 14.50 -0.01
CA PRO A 50 1.00 13.92 -1.24
C PRO A 50 -0.03 14.10 -2.36
N ASP A 51 0.45 14.28 -3.58
CA ASP A 51 -0.38 14.32 -4.80
C ASP A 51 -1.51 15.36 -4.76
N ALA A 52 -1.28 16.50 -4.10
CA ALA A 52 -2.23 17.59 -4.08
C ALA A 52 -2.41 18.18 -5.49
N THR A 53 -3.65 18.54 -5.84
CA THR A 53 -3.94 19.21 -7.11
C THR A 53 -3.36 20.64 -7.18
N ASN A 54 -3.13 21.22 -6.01
CA ASN A 54 -2.54 22.55 -5.86
C ASN A 54 -1.07 22.40 -5.43
N ASP A 55 -0.14 22.88 -6.26
CA ASP A 55 1.29 22.79 -6.01
C ASP A 55 1.71 23.36 -4.65
N ALA A 56 1.00 24.40 -4.16
CA ALA A 56 1.28 24.98 -2.85
C ALA A 56 0.92 24.04 -1.67
N GLU A 57 0.15 22.99 -1.91
CA GLU A 57 -0.24 21.97 -0.93
C GLU A 57 0.54 20.68 -1.10
N ASN A 58 1.36 20.54 -2.14
CA ASN A 58 2.20 19.37 -2.33
C ASN A 58 3.29 19.30 -1.27
N LEU A 59 3.67 18.05 -0.95
CA LEU A 59 4.88 17.81 -0.16
C LEU A 59 6.12 18.14 -1.00
N PRO A 60 7.18 18.69 -0.38
CA PRO A 60 8.46 18.87 -1.06
C PRO A 60 9.05 17.56 -1.60
N GLU A 61 9.86 17.65 -2.65
CA GLU A 61 10.47 16.50 -3.33
C GLU A 61 11.33 15.58 -2.43
N TYR A 62 11.76 16.07 -1.27
CA TYR A 62 12.49 15.25 -0.32
C TYR A 62 11.62 14.31 0.53
N PHE A 63 10.30 14.42 0.43
CA PHE A 63 9.39 13.42 0.99
C PHE A 63 9.26 12.24 0.03
N ILE A 64 10.15 11.28 0.20
CA ILE A 64 10.26 10.09 -0.66
C ILE A 64 9.66 8.89 0.07
N ALA A 65 8.67 8.24 -0.53
CA ALA A 65 8.08 7.00 -0.06
C ALA A 65 8.64 5.78 -0.82
N ALA A 66 8.30 4.58 -0.38
CA ALA A 66 8.81 3.34 -0.96
C ALA A 66 8.50 3.18 -2.46
N ASP A 67 7.35 3.70 -2.91
CA ASP A 67 6.93 3.60 -4.32
C ASP A 67 7.59 4.64 -5.23
N ASP A 68 8.18 5.69 -4.65
CA ASP A 68 8.94 6.70 -5.39
C ASP A 68 10.36 6.20 -5.72
N VAL A 69 10.78 5.11 -5.06
CA VAL A 69 12.09 4.49 -5.23
C VAL A 69 11.97 3.35 -6.25
N SER A 70 12.80 3.38 -7.30
CA SER A 70 12.80 2.32 -8.30
C SER A 70 13.23 0.97 -7.70
N PRO A 71 12.77 -0.17 -8.27
CA PRO A 71 13.19 -1.50 -7.81
C PRO A 71 14.72 -1.68 -7.79
N LYS A 72 15.40 -1.09 -8.75
CA LYS A 72 16.87 -1.10 -8.81
C LYS A 72 17.50 -0.37 -7.63
N GLN A 73 17.02 0.82 -7.28
CA GLN A 73 17.52 1.57 -6.13
C GLN A 73 17.26 0.85 -4.80
N HIS A 74 16.13 0.12 -4.68
CA HIS A 74 15.90 -0.76 -3.54
C HIS A 74 16.99 -1.83 -3.39
N VAL A 75 17.41 -2.44 -4.51
CA VAL A 75 18.51 -3.41 -4.52
C VAL A 75 19.84 -2.74 -4.19
N ASP A 76 20.14 -1.57 -4.76
CA ASP A 76 21.39 -0.84 -4.55
C ASP A 76 21.61 -0.50 -3.06
N ILE A 77 20.58 -0.02 -2.37
CA ILE A 77 20.63 0.26 -0.92
C ILE A 77 20.91 -1.02 -0.12
N GLN A 78 20.22 -2.12 -0.45
CA GLN A 78 20.43 -3.41 0.20
C GLN A 78 21.85 -3.93 -0.06
N ALA A 79 22.36 -3.81 -1.28
CA ALA A 79 23.70 -4.22 -1.66
C ALA A 79 24.79 -3.42 -0.92
N ALA A 80 24.57 -2.11 -0.76
CA ALA A 80 25.48 -1.27 0.01
C ALA A 80 25.60 -1.74 1.47
N ALA A 81 24.48 -2.11 2.10
CA ALA A 81 24.46 -2.63 3.46
C ALA A 81 24.99 -4.06 3.54
N GLN A 82 24.73 -4.92 2.54
CA GLN A 82 25.11 -6.35 2.54
C GLN A 82 26.63 -6.56 2.63
N LYS A 83 27.42 -5.58 2.17
CA LYS A 83 28.89 -5.62 2.28
C LYS A 83 29.39 -5.68 3.73
N TRP A 84 28.58 -5.23 4.68
CA TRP A 84 28.92 -5.09 6.09
C TRP A 84 28.12 -6.04 6.99
N VAL A 85 27.26 -6.85 6.40
CA VAL A 85 26.35 -7.76 7.13
C VAL A 85 26.58 -9.19 6.67
N ASP A 86 27.02 -10.06 7.58
CA ASP A 86 27.27 -11.47 7.28
C ASP A 86 26.01 -12.27 7.02
N SER A 87 24.91 -11.95 7.69
CA SER A 87 23.61 -12.60 7.45
C SER A 87 22.86 -11.98 6.29
N SER A 88 21.83 -12.67 5.82
CA SER A 88 20.92 -12.11 4.82
C SER A 88 20.14 -10.91 5.40
N ILE A 89 19.93 -9.90 4.57
CA ILE A 89 19.13 -8.73 4.91
C ILE A 89 17.70 -8.94 4.37
N SER A 90 16.70 -8.77 5.25
CA SER A 90 15.30 -8.73 4.84
C SER A 90 14.95 -7.31 4.40
N LYS A 91 14.78 -7.13 3.10
CA LYS A 91 14.34 -5.87 2.51
C LYS A 91 13.39 -6.14 1.36
N THR A 92 12.29 -5.39 1.32
CA THR A 92 11.34 -5.43 0.22
C THR A 92 11.72 -4.42 -0.85
N ALA A 93 11.72 -4.85 -2.10
CA ALA A 93 11.75 -3.98 -3.27
C ALA A 93 10.32 -3.81 -3.79
N ASN A 94 9.80 -2.61 -3.74
CA ASN A 94 8.47 -2.32 -4.26
C ASN A 94 8.49 -2.30 -5.79
N VAL A 95 7.46 -2.88 -6.39
CA VAL A 95 7.32 -3.02 -7.84
C VAL A 95 5.95 -2.49 -8.25
N PRO A 96 5.86 -1.56 -9.21
CA PRO A 96 4.59 -1.06 -9.71
C PRO A 96 3.68 -2.17 -10.23
N THR A 97 2.37 -1.98 -10.11
CA THR A 97 1.35 -2.96 -10.54
C THR A 97 1.47 -3.32 -12.02
N ASN A 98 1.80 -2.34 -12.87
CA ASN A 98 1.95 -2.48 -14.31
C ASN A 98 3.39 -2.82 -14.75
N PHE A 99 4.27 -3.20 -13.82
CA PHE A 99 5.68 -3.46 -14.13
C PHE A 99 5.82 -4.68 -15.05
N PRO A 100 6.55 -4.57 -16.18
CA PRO A 100 6.70 -5.65 -17.15
C PRO A 100 7.37 -6.89 -16.55
N TYR A 101 6.87 -8.08 -16.87
CA TYR A 101 7.38 -9.35 -16.33
C TYR A 101 8.87 -9.57 -16.61
N ASP A 102 9.34 -9.23 -17.81
CA ASP A 102 10.76 -9.38 -18.14
C ASP A 102 11.66 -8.52 -17.26
N LYS A 103 11.27 -7.26 -17.04
CA LYS A 103 11.97 -6.38 -16.10
C LYS A 103 11.87 -6.84 -14.65
N PHE A 104 10.77 -7.52 -14.29
CA PHE A 104 10.61 -8.11 -12.97
C PHE A 104 11.64 -9.22 -12.70
N LYS A 105 11.87 -10.10 -13.67
CA LYS A 105 12.92 -11.13 -13.56
C LYS A 105 14.31 -10.53 -13.36
N ASP A 106 14.58 -9.43 -14.07
CA ASP A 106 15.87 -8.75 -14.04
C ASP A 106 16.22 -8.20 -12.64
N ILE A 107 15.21 -7.91 -11.80
CA ILE A 107 15.44 -7.47 -10.40
C ILE A 107 16.22 -8.55 -9.63
N TYR A 108 15.83 -9.81 -9.75
CA TYR A 108 16.48 -10.92 -9.05
C TYR A 108 17.87 -11.22 -9.60
N LEU A 109 18.03 -11.13 -10.92
CA LEU A 109 19.34 -11.27 -11.56
C LEU A 109 20.28 -10.17 -11.08
N TYR A 110 19.81 -8.93 -11.11
CA TYR A 110 20.57 -7.79 -10.63
C TYR A 110 20.91 -7.91 -9.14
N ALA A 111 19.97 -8.32 -8.29
CA ALA A 111 20.21 -8.56 -6.87
C ALA A 111 21.34 -9.61 -6.65
N HIS A 112 21.33 -10.70 -7.42
CA HIS A 112 22.37 -11.71 -7.37
C HIS A 112 23.73 -11.14 -7.81
N GLU A 113 23.79 -10.41 -8.91
CA GLU A 113 25.00 -9.75 -9.42
C GLU A 113 25.60 -8.76 -8.42
N GLN A 114 24.74 -8.08 -7.66
CA GLN A 114 25.17 -7.17 -6.59
C GLN A 114 25.58 -7.90 -5.29
N GLY A 115 25.58 -9.24 -5.27
CA GLY A 115 26.02 -10.05 -4.13
C GLY A 115 25.02 -10.10 -2.97
N LEU A 116 23.73 -9.87 -3.21
CA LEU A 116 22.71 -10.03 -2.20
C LEU A 116 22.51 -11.50 -1.86
N LYS A 117 22.32 -11.78 -0.56
CA LYS A 117 22.00 -13.13 -0.01
C LYS A 117 20.51 -13.44 0.00
N GLY A 118 19.68 -12.46 -0.32
CA GLY A 118 18.23 -12.59 -0.46
C GLY A 118 17.62 -11.32 -1.03
N CYS A 119 16.51 -11.46 -1.72
CA CYS A 119 15.73 -10.34 -2.26
C CYS A 119 14.26 -10.69 -2.18
N THR A 120 13.45 -9.77 -1.70
CA THR A 120 11.99 -9.90 -1.64
C THR A 120 11.37 -8.78 -2.45
N THR A 121 10.38 -9.10 -3.25
CA THR A 121 9.63 -8.08 -3.99
C THR A 121 8.20 -8.00 -3.46
N PHE A 122 7.65 -6.82 -3.47
CA PHE A 122 6.24 -6.56 -3.21
C PHE A 122 5.63 -5.87 -4.41
N ARG A 123 4.59 -6.46 -4.95
CA ARG A 123 3.77 -5.88 -6.01
C ARG A 123 2.34 -5.75 -5.49
N PHE A 124 1.84 -4.54 -5.49
CA PHE A 124 0.44 -4.33 -5.15
C PHE A 124 -0.45 -5.05 -6.17
N ASN A 125 -1.34 -5.89 -5.69
CA ASN A 125 -2.35 -6.55 -6.51
C ASN A 125 -3.73 -6.18 -5.96
N PRO A 126 -4.46 -5.27 -6.63
CA PRO A 126 -5.77 -4.82 -6.16
C PRO A 126 -6.81 -5.96 -6.09
N GLU A 127 -6.64 -7.03 -6.89
CA GLU A 127 -7.56 -8.16 -6.88
C GLU A 127 -7.31 -9.15 -5.72
N ALA A 128 -6.04 -9.29 -5.31
CA ALA A 128 -5.65 -10.24 -4.28
C ALA A 128 -5.36 -9.58 -2.92
N PHE A 129 -4.97 -8.31 -2.93
CA PHE A 129 -4.58 -7.58 -1.74
C PHE A 129 -5.71 -6.67 -1.28
N GLN A 130 -6.46 -7.17 -0.33
CA GLN A 130 -7.51 -6.44 0.39
C GLN A 130 -6.93 -6.02 1.75
N GLY A 131 -5.79 -5.38 1.65
CA GLY A 131 -4.96 -5.11 2.80
C GLY A 131 -5.38 -3.90 3.61
N VAL A 132 -4.72 -3.80 4.72
CA VAL A 132 -4.87 -2.75 5.72
C VAL A 132 -4.36 -1.39 5.22
N LEU A 133 -3.53 -1.37 4.15
CA LEU A 133 -2.85 -0.19 3.64
C LEU A 133 -3.23 0.05 2.18
N VAL A 134 -3.99 1.12 1.92
CA VAL A 134 -4.44 1.48 0.56
C VAL A 134 -4.20 2.96 0.33
N LYS A 135 -3.57 3.31 -0.79
CA LYS A 135 -3.45 4.70 -1.24
C LYS A 135 -4.77 5.18 -1.84
N GLU A 136 -5.06 6.47 -1.72
CA GLU A 136 -6.29 7.05 -2.27
C GLU A 136 -6.38 6.88 -3.79
N ALA A 137 -5.26 7.03 -4.50
CA ALA A 137 -5.19 6.82 -5.94
C ALA A 137 -5.52 5.36 -6.34
N ASP A 138 -5.12 4.39 -5.53
CA ASP A 138 -5.42 2.98 -5.79
C ASP A 138 -6.90 2.68 -5.59
N LEU A 139 -7.56 3.30 -4.60
CA LEU A 139 -9.00 3.17 -4.39
C LEU A 139 -9.80 3.73 -5.57
N LYS A 140 -9.47 4.94 -6.04
CA LYS A 140 -10.14 5.59 -7.16
C LYS A 140 -9.98 4.83 -8.48
N ASN A 141 -8.86 4.13 -8.66
CA ASN A 141 -8.55 3.41 -9.89
C ASN A 141 -8.98 1.93 -9.86
N THR A 142 -9.42 1.41 -8.72
CA THR A 142 -9.85 0.01 -8.58
C THR A 142 -11.37 -0.08 -8.68
N VAL A 143 -11.86 -0.90 -9.62
CA VAL A 143 -13.29 -1.20 -9.76
C VAL A 143 -13.60 -2.53 -9.11
N TYR A 144 -14.55 -2.53 -8.20
CA TYR A 144 -15.06 -3.72 -7.52
C TYR A 144 -16.36 -4.18 -8.15
N LYS A 145 -16.54 -5.50 -8.28
CA LYS A 145 -17.75 -6.11 -8.86
C LYS A 145 -18.49 -6.87 -7.78
N PHE A 146 -19.75 -6.52 -7.61
CA PHE A 146 -20.67 -7.17 -6.69
C PHE A 146 -21.73 -7.92 -7.50
N THR A 147 -21.91 -9.21 -7.22
CA THR A 147 -23.01 -9.96 -7.80
C THR A 147 -24.15 -10.00 -6.80
N LEU A 148 -25.28 -9.43 -7.14
CA LEU A 148 -26.48 -9.42 -6.32
C LEU A 148 -27.20 -10.80 -6.36
N GLU A 149 -28.15 -11.03 -5.45
CA GLU A 149 -28.89 -12.29 -5.35
C GLU A 149 -29.67 -12.63 -6.62
N ASP A 150 -30.11 -11.63 -7.38
CA ASP A 150 -30.80 -11.76 -8.65
C ASP A 150 -29.85 -12.04 -9.85
N GLY A 151 -28.56 -12.14 -9.60
CA GLY A 151 -27.53 -12.34 -10.62
C GLY A 151 -27.07 -11.06 -11.32
N THR A 152 -27.59 -9.89 -10.96
CA THR A 152 -27.15 -8.59 -11.49
C THR A 152 -25.74 -8.30 -10.99
N VAL A 153 -24.86 -7.81 -11.88
CA VAL A 153 -23.51 -7.38 -11.52
C VAL A 153 -23.48 -5.86 -11.41
N VAL A 154 -23.10 -5.36 -10.26
CA VAL A 154 -22.88 -3.93 -9.98
C VAL A 154 -21.39 -3.69 -9.89
N GLU A 155 -20.92 -2.67 -10.60
CA GLU A 155 -19.52 -2.21 -10.55
C GLU A 155 -19.47 -0.87 -9.83
N ALA A 156 -18.52 -0.73 -8.88
CA ALA A 156 -18.30 0.50 -8.16
C ALA A 156 -16.79 0.74 -7.95
N HIS A 157 -16.34 1.99 -8.03
CA HIS A 157 -14.98 2.35 -7.66
C HIS A 157 -14.77 2.20 -6.15
N GLY A 158 -13.56 1.92 -5.73
CA GLY A 158 -13.29 1.57 -4.33
C GLY A 158 -13.62 2.66 -3.32
N ASP A 159 -13.69 3.91 -3.72
CA ASP A 159 -14.08 5.07 -2.91
C ASP A 159 -15.57 5.41 -3.01
N GLU A 160 -16.33 4.79 -3.92
CA GLU A 160 -17.77 5.00 -4.04
C GLU A 160 -18.52 4.35 -2.88
N GLU A 161 -19.56 5.03 -2.42
CA GLU A 161 -20.45 4.54 -1.37
C GLU A 161 -21.51 3.59 -1.93
N VAL A 162 -21.63 2.42 -1.34
CA VAL A 162 -22.58 1.36 -1.69
C VAL A 162 -23.42 1.05 -0.45
N GLU A 163 -24.74 0.95 -0.62
CA GLU A 163 -25.65 0.52 0.44
C GLU A 163 -25.65 -1.00 0.54
N TYR A 164 -25.48 -1.53 1.74
CA TYR A 164 -25.57 -2.93 2.04
C TYR A 164 -26.11 -3.15 3.46
N ASP A 165 -27.17 -3.96 3.58
CA ASP A 165 -27.86 -4.27 4.86
C ASP A 165 -28.30 -3.01 5.65
N GLY A 166 -28.70 -1.96 4.90
CA GLY A 166 -29.17 -0.68 5.48
C GLY A 166 -28.06 0.26 5.98
N GLU A 167 -26.82 -0.07 5.71
CA GLU A 167 -25.66 0.77 6.04
C GLU A 167 -24.90 1.18 4.77
N MET A 168 -24.31 2.39 4.79
CA MET A 168 -23.45 2.88 3.71
C MET A 168 -22.00 2.47 3.94
N HIS A 169 -21.37 1.89 2.92
CA HIS A 169 -19.99 1.43 2.95
C HIS A 169 -19.26 1.90 1.71
N THR A 170 -17.95 2.15 1.77
CA THR A 170 -17.19 2.26 0.53
C THR A 170 -17.11 0.88 -0.13
N ALA A 171 -17.13 0.84 -1.47
CA ALA A 171 -17.09 -0.42 -2.24
C ALA A 171 -15.88 -1.28 -1.83
N ALA A 172 -14.71 -0.69 -1.61
CA ALA A 172 -13.54 -1.41 -1.13
C ALA A 172 -13.77 -2.06 0.25
N ASN A 173 -14.34 -1.33 1.21
CA ASN A 173 -14.59 -1.86 2.54
C ASN A 173 -15.66 -2.95 2.55
N LEU A 174 -16.72 -2.76 1.75
CA LEU A 174 -17.77 -3.75 1.60
C LEU A 174 -17.22 -5.06 1.01
N PHE A 175 -16.44 -4.96 -0.06
CA PHE A 175 -15.84 -6.11 -0.72
C PHE A 175 -14.92 -6.90 0.22
N ASP A 176 -14.07 -6.21 0.98
CA ASP A 176 -13.20 -6.82 1.98
C ASP A 176 -13.99 -7.52 3.08
N SER A 177 -15.04 -6.87 3.58
CA SER A 177 -15.89 -7.41 4.65
C SER A 177 -16.64 -8.65 4.20
N LEU A 178 -17.20 -8.65 2.98
CA LEU A 178 -17.89 -9.80 2.40
C LEU A 178 -16.91 -10.98 2.20
N LYS A 179 -15.72 -10.73 1.70
CA LYS A 179 -14.74 -11.78 1.44
C LYS A 179 -14.15 -12.38 2.73
N GLU A 180 -13.95 -11.58 3.75
CA GLU A 180 -13.51 -12.05 5.07
C GLU A 180 -14.65 -12.72 5.87
N GLY A 181 -15.90 -12.64 5.36
CA GLY A 181 -17.07 -13.27 5.97
C GLY A 181 -17.54 -12.55 7.24
N TYR A 182 -17.31 -11.24 7.35
CA TYR A 182 -17.81 -10.44 8.45
C TYR A 182 -19.34 -10.22 8.39
N PHE A 183 -19.90 -10.22 7.18
CA PHE A 183 -21.35 -10.18 7.00
C PHE A 183 -21.90 -11.61 6.91
N GLY A 184 -22.86 -11.96 7.77
CA GLY A 184 -23.56 -13.24 7.75
C GLY A 184 -23.07 -14.31 8.73
N ARG A 185 -22.19 -14.00 9.64
CA ARG A 185 -21.85 -14.87 10.79
C ARG A 185 -22.47 -14.32 12.08
N TYR A 186 -23.70 -14.72 12.32
CA TYR A 186 -24.35 -14.70 13.65
C TYR A 186 -25.21 -15.94 13.81
#